data_ec3ebbc5d26d17679381638f7480d5c6
#
_entry.id   ec3ebbc5d26d17679381638f7480d5c6
#
_cell.length_a   1.000
_cell.length_b   1.000
_cell.length_c   1.000
_cell.angle_alpha   90.00
_cell.angle_beta   90.00
_cell.angle_gamma   90.00
#
_symmetry.space_group_name_H-M   'P 1'
#
loop_
_entity.id
_entity.type
_entity.pdbx_description
1 polymer ?
#
loop_
_entity_poly.entity_id
_entity_poly.type
_entity_poly.pdbx_seq_one_letter_code
_entity_poly.pdbx_strand_id
1 'polypeptide(L)'
;MRTSIALIALLLPGIAAAQLVDDYNPPKAACCQAGPAQQLANTLQDWNQLGRYHADNEKLKAQPAEPGRVVFMGDSITDGWKLTQYFPGKPYVNRGIGGQTTAQMIVRFMEDVINLKPAAVMIFAGTNDIARNNGPQTMAQVQGNFQMMTELAQLHGIKVILCAVTPVSDYGPRPMTTGRPPADILKMNAWLKDYAAKTKATYCDFFGAVVDEKGWLNDGISRDGLHPNDKGYELMAPVLSAAISKALGN
;
A
#
# COMPACT_ATOMS: atom_id res chain seq x y z
N MET A 1 17.69 -51.14 51.53
CA MET A 1 16.96 -50.48 50.40
C MET A 1 17.56 -49.08 50.23
N ARG A 2 18.35 -48.86 49.17
CA ARG A 2 18.92 -47.56 48.84
C ARG A 2 18.08 -46.95 47.70
N THR A 3 17.34 -45.92 48.00
CA THR A 3 16.51 -45.18 47.02
C THR A 3 17.44 -44.20 46.27
N SER A 4 17.65 -44.46 44.99
CA SER A 4 18.35 -43.52 44.08
C SER A 4 17.35 -42.46 43.60
N ILE A 5 17.64 -41.23 43.99
CA ILE A 5 16.90 -40.06 43.45
C ILE A 5 17.58 -39.65 42.13
N ALA A 6 16.88 -39.81 41.03
CA ALA A 6 17.31 -39.33 39.72
C ALA A 6 17.04 -37.82 39.64
N LEU A 7 18.12 -37.02 39.53
CA LEU A 7 18.03 -35.57 39.27
C LEU A 7 17.74 -35.36 37.78
N ILE A 8 16.53 -34.92 37.44
CA ILE A 8 16.20 -34.49 36.10
C ILE A 8 16.70 -33.06 35.95
N ALA A 9 17.78 -32.90 35.20
CA ALA A 9 18.28 -31.57 34.81
C ALA A 9 17.33 -31.03 33.71
N LEU A 10 16.51 -30.04 34.06
CA LEU A 10 15.80 -29.21 33.08
C LEU A 10 16.81 -28.35 32.33
N LEU A 11 17.06 -28.71 31.08
CA LEU A 11 17.73 -27.82 30.12
C LEU A 11 16.78 -26.65 29.77
N LEU A 12 16.92 -25.54 30.46
CA LEU A 12 16.36 -24.26 30.04
C LEU A 12 17.07 -23.84 28.74
N PRO A 13 16.32 -23.39 27.69
CA PRO A 13 16.96 -22.82 26.52
C PRO A 13 17.76 -21.61 26.95
N GLY A 14 19.08 -21.63 26.70
CA GLY A 14 19.98 -20.56 27.08
C GLY A 14 19.53 -19.25 26.44
N ILE A 15 19.12 -18.33 27.27
CA ILE A 15 19.13 -16.91 26.94
C ILE A 15 20.60 -16.59 26.65
N ALA A 16 20.95 -16.30 25.42
CA ALA A 16 22.28 -15.82 25.07
C ALA A 16 22.49 -14.51 25.84
N ALA A 17 23.14 -14.60 27.01
CA ALA A 17 23.58 -13.44 27.74
C ALA A 17 24.59 -12.72 26.85
N ALA A 18 24.41 -11.41 26.63
CA ALA A 18 25.38 -10.58 25.95
C ALA A 18 26.73 -10.73 26.73
N GLN A 19 27.69 -11.41 26.11
CA GLN A 19 29.03 -11.53 26.65
C GLN A 19 29.78 -10.23 26.42
N LEU A 20 30.34 -9.68 27.48
CA LEU A 20 31.36 -8.64 27.37
C LEU A 20 32.55 -9.23 26.57
N VAL A 21 33.04 -8.46 25.59
CA VAL A 21 34.20 -8.88 24.81
C VAL A 21 35.50 -8.63 25.63
N ASP A 22 36.40 -9.59 25.63
CA ASP A 22 37.70 -9.46 26.32
C ASP A 22 38.62 -8.43 25.65
N ASP A 23 38.46 -8.29 24.31
CA ASP A 23 39.19 -7.28 23.51
C ASP A 23 38.22 -6.44 22.70
N TYR A 24 38.27 -5.12 22.89
CA TYR A 24 37.53 -4.18 22.05
C TYR A 24 38.16 -4.08 20.66
N ASN A 25 37.56 -4.75 19.72
CA ASN A 25 37.94 -4.64 18.29
C ASN A 25 36.92 -3.72 17.62
N PRO A 26 37.22 -2.43 17.43
CA PRO A 26 36.28 -1.51 16.82
C PRO A 26 35.89 -2.06 15.42
N PRO A 27 34.62 -2.02 15.05
CA PRO A 27 34.22 -2.42 13.72
C PRO A 27 35.03 -1.61 12.71
N LYS A 28 35.72 -2.30 11.78
CA LYS A 28 36.39 -1.62 10.67
C LYS A 28 35.36 -0.75 9.98
N ALA A 29 35.64 0.54 9.87
CA ALA A 29 34.81 1.43 9.10
C ALA A 29 34.67 0.81 7.67
N ALA A 30 33.53 0.22 7.39
CA ALA A 30 33.29 -0.33 6.07
C ALA A 30 33.30 0.84 5.10
N CYS A 31 34.17 0.79 4.13
CA CYS A 31 34.38 1.87 3.16
C CYS A 31 33.12 2.30 2.42
N CYS A 32 32.06 1.49 2.40
CA CYS A 32 30.87 1.71 1.58
C CYS A 32 29.58 1.95 2.41
N GLN A 33 29.68 2.23 3.70
CA GLN A 33 28.50 2.44 4.58
C GLN A 33 28.02 3.90 4.63
N ALA A 34 28.80 4.85 4.17
CA ALA A 34 28.40 6.27 4.17
C ALA A 34 27.15 6.50 3.29
N GLY A 35 27.09 5.86 2.13
CA GLY A 35 25.93 5.95 1.23
C GLY A 35 24.64 5.38 1.85
N PRO A 36 24.62 4.12 2.32
CA PRO A 36 23.47 3.55 3.01
C PRO A 36 23.06 4.32 4.28
N ALA A 37 24.00 4.80 5.07
CA ALA A 37 23.73 5.62 6.25
C ALA A 37 23.08 6.96 5.87
N GLN A 38 23.58 7.64 4.85
CA GLN A 38 22.99 8.86 4.33
C GLN A 38 21.61 8.62 3.77
N GLN A 39 21.40 7.53 3.05
CA GLN A 39 20.09 7.15 2.52
C GLN A 39 19.08 6.89 3.64
N LEU A 40 19.51 6.20 4.71
CA LEU A 40 18.66 5.99 5.88
C LEU A 40 18.32 7.32 6.57
N ALA A 41 19.30 8.20 6.75
CA ALA A 41 19.08 9.54 7.31
C ALA A 41 18.08 10.35 6.48
N ASN A 42 18.21 10.34 5.14
CA ASN A 42 17.28 11.01 4.25
C ASN A 42 15.87 10.39 4.33
N THR A 43 15.77 9.06 4.43
CA THR A 43 14.49 8.37 4.61
C THR A 43 13.83 8.76 5.94
N LEU A 44 14.60 8.95 7.00
CA LEU A 44 14.07 9.40 8.29
C LEU A 44 13.62 10.88 8.27
N GLN A 45 14.27 11.72 7.48
CA GLN A 45 13.89 13.13 7.31
C GLN A 45 12.61 13.32 6.49
N ASP A 46 12.35 12.43 5.53
CA ASP A 46 11.15 12.41 4.69
C ASP A 46 10.51 11.00 4.67
N TRP A 47 10.24 10.46 5.88
CA TRP A 47 9.72 9.09 6.06
C TRP A 47 8.40 8.83 5.36
N ASN A 48 7.61 9.85 5.12
CA ASN A 48 6.34 9.82 4.40
C ASN A 48 6.46 10.21 2.92
N GLN A 49 7.67 10.54 2.48
CA GLN A 49 8.03 10.86 1.09
C GLN A 49 7.22 12.03 0.48
N LEU A 50 7.03 13.12 1.26
CA LEU A 50 6.43 14.36 0.76
C LEU A 50 7.23 14.96 -0.41
N GLY A 51 8.53 14.77 -0.44
CA GLY A 51 9.39 15.23 -1.53
C GLY A 51 9.15 14.52 -2.86
N ARG A 52 8.59 13.30 -2.84
CA ARG A 52 8.44 12.44 -4.04
C ARG A 52 7.73 13.14 -5.20
N TYR A 53 6.63 13.80 -4.94
CA TYR A 53 5.79 14.46 -5.94
C TYR A 53 5.78 15.99 -5.84
N HIS A 54 6.56 16.57 -4.91
CA HIS A 54 6.52 18.02 -4.64
C HIS A 54 6.66 18.86 -5.91
N ALA A 55 7.72 18.65 -6.70
CA ALA A 55 7.96 19.43 -7.91
C ALA A 55 6.84 19.28 -8.97
N ASP A 56 6.26 18.09 -9.09
CA ASP A 56 5.13 17.85 -9.98
C ASP A 56 3.86 18.50 -9.47
N ASN A 57 3.62 18.46 -8.15
CA ASN A 57 2.49 19.11 -7.52
C ASN A 57 2.54 20.62 -7.75
N GLU A 58 3.70 21.24 -7.59
CA GLU A 58 3.88 22.69 -7.87
C GLU A 58 3.55 23.04 -9.32
N LYS A 59 4.00 22.26 -10.30
CA LYS A 59 3.64 22.45 -11.71
C LYS A 59 2.14 22.34 -11.95
N LEU A 60 1.48 21.33 -11.35
CA LEU A 60 0.05 21.12 -11.50
C LEU A 60 -0.78 22.22 -10.81
N LYS A 61 -0.32 22.74 -9.67
CA LYS A 61 -0.98 23.85 -8.93
C LYS A 61 -0.84 25.19 -9.64
N ALA A 62 0.25 25.39 -10.38
CA ALA A 62 0.47 26.61 -11.15
C ALA A 62 -0.48 26.77 -12.36
N GLN A 63 -1.23 25.74 -12.71
CA GLN A 63 -2.18 25.72 -13.82
C GLN A 63 -3.62 25.54 -13.32
N PRO A 64 -4.64 26.01 -14.04
CA PRO A 64 -6.02 25.67 -13.74
C PRO A 64 -6.21 24.15 -13.68
N ALA A 65 -7.04 23.68 -12.75
CA ALA A 65 -7.33 22.27 -12.66
C ALA A 65 -8.03 21.80 -13.93
N GLU A 66 -7.44 20.80 -14.59
CA GLU A 66 -8.01 20.22 -15.81
C GLU A 66 -9.35 19.52 -15.50
N PRO A 67 -10.43 19.82 -16.25
CA PRO A 67 -11.72 19.19 -16.02
C PRO A 67 -11.64 17.65 -16.07
N GLY A 68 -12.25 16.99 -15.11
CA GLY A 68 -12.21 15.51 -15.04
C GLY A 68 -10.90 14.93 -14.53
N ARG A 69 -9.99 15.76 -13.96
CA ARG A 69 -8.77 15.26 -13.31
C ARG A 69 -9.12 14.20 -12.26
N VAL A 70 -8.45 13.06 -12.33
CA VAL A 70 -8.53 12.01 -11.31
C VAL A 70 -7.14 11.76 -10.74
N VAL A 71 -7.02 11.82 -9.41
CA VAL A 71 -5.78 11.45 -8.73
C VAL A 71 -5.84 9.99 -8.30
N PHE A 72 -4.80 9.24 -8.62
CA PHE A 72 -4.61 7.85 -8.22
C PHE A 72 -3.69 7.82 -7.00
N MET A 73 -4.30 7.77 -5.82
CA MET A 73 -3.59 7.64 -4.55
C MET A 73 -3.41 6.16 -4.22
N GLY A 74 -2.16 5.74 -3.98
CA GLY A 74 -1.89 4.34 -3.67
C GLY A 74 -0.43 4.02 -3.36
N ASP A 75 -0.15 2.74 -3.40
CA ASP A 75 1.17 2.15 -3.13
C ASP A 75 1.94 1.77 -4.41
N SER A 76 2.78 0.70 -4.34
CA SER A 76 3.59 0.22 -5.47
C SER A 76 2.76 -0.21 -6.68
N ILE A 77 1.56 -0.74 -6.48
CA ILE A 77 0.70 -1.17 -7.60
C ILE A 77 0.22 0.07 -8.36
N THR A 78 -0.11 1.14 -7.66
CA THR A 78 -0.46 2.43 -8.28
C THR A 78 0.78 3.10 -8.89
N ASP A 79 1.92 3.12 -8.19
CA ASP A 79 3.18 3.71 -8.66
C ASP A 79 3.61 3.10 -10.02
N GLY A 80 3.52 1.78 -10.14
CA GLY A 80 3.86 1.04 -11.37
C GLY A 80 2.86 1.17 -12.51
N TRP A 81 1.69 1.80 -12.29
CA TRP A 81 0.65 1.89 -13.32
C TRP A 81 0.95 2.99 -14.34
N LYS A 82 1.24 2.60 -15.57
CA LYS A 82 1.52 3.52 -16.69
C LYS A 82 0.22 4.16 -17.21
N LEU A 83 -0.28 5.19 -16.53
CA LEU A 83 -1.62 5.75 -16.79
C LEU A 83 -1.83 6.18 -18.24
N THR A 84 -0.82 6.73 -18.91
CA THR A 84 -0.90 7.14 -20.31
C THR A 84 -1.10 5.97 -21.29
N GLN A 85 -0.64 4.78 -20.92
CA GLN A 85 -0.82 3.56 -21.71
C GLN A 85 -2.25 3.04 -21.60
N TYR A 86 -2.80 3.01 -20.38
CA TYR A 86 -4.11 2.39 -20.11
C TYR A 86 -5.27 3.38 -20.19
N PHE A 87 -5.01 4.68 -20.07
CA PHE A 87 -5.98 5.76 -20.09
C PHE A 87 -5.50 6.91 -20.99
N PRO A 88 -5.30 6.68 -22.30
CA PRO A 88 -4.75 7.69 -23.20
C PRO A 88 -5.64 8.93 -23.25
N GLY A 89 -5.03 10.13 -23.19
CA GLY A 89 -5.72 11.41 -23.27
C GLY A 89 -6.58 11.77 -22.05
N LYS A 90 -6.48 11.01 -20.95
CA LYS A 90 -7.20 11.34 -19.71
C LYS A 90 -6.30 12.16 -18.75
N PRO A 91 -6.88 13.15 -18.06
CA PRO A 91 -6.15 13.99 -17.11
C PRO A 91 -5.94 13.28 -15.77
N TYR A 92 -5.36 12.10 -15.81
CA TYR A 92 -5.14 11.27 -14.64
C TYR A 92 -3.73 11.47 -14.09
N VAL A 93 -3.63 11.58 -12.78
CA VAL A 93 -2.39 11.91 -12.06
C VAL A 93 -2.04 10.75 -11.14
N ASN A 94 -0.87 10.14 -11.36
CA ASN A 94 -0.36 9.08 -10.50
C ASN A 94 0.27 9.68 -9.24
N ARG A 95 -0.17 9.20 -8.07
CA ARG A 95 0.36 9.51 -6.74
C ARG A 95 0.55 8.23 -5.92
N GLY A 96 0.94 7.14 -6.63
CA GLY A 96 1.40 5.90 -6.00
C GLY A 96 2.82 6.03 -5.47
N ILE A 97 3.11 5.43 -4.32
CA ILE A 97 4.46 5.33 -3.78
C ILE A 97 4.69 3.93 -3.24
N GLY A 98 5.71 3.25 -3.79
CA GLY A 98 6.01 1.87 -3.43
C GLY A 98 6.20 1.64 -1.93
N GLY A 99 5.57 0.59 -1.41
CA GLY A 99 5.71 0.15 -0.01
C GLY A 99 4.90 0.94 1.02
N GLN A 100 4.26 2.05 0.64
CA GLN A 100 3.51 2.88 1.58
C GLN A 100 2.27 2.20 2.14
N THR A 101 1.98 2.48 3.41
CA THR A 101 0.76 2.15 4.13
C THR A 101 -0.23 3.31 4.10
N THR A 102 -1.47 3.04 4.48
CA THR A 102 -2.51 4.06 4.57
C THR A 102 -2.15 5.22 5.51
N ALA A 103 -1.40 4.95 6.60
CA ALA A 103 -0.94 5.98 7.53
C ALA A 103 -0.01 7.00 6.86
N GLN A 104 0.90 6.55 5.99
CA GLN A 104 1.76 7.46 5.21
C GLN A 104 0.97 8.24 4.15
N MET A 105 -0.03 7.61 3.53
CA MET A 105 -0.88 8.27 2.54
C MET A 105 -1.67 9.43 3.13
N ILE A 106 -2.18 9.30 4.37
CA ILE A 106 -2.87 10.41 5.08
C ILE A 106 -1.99 11.64 5.16
N VAL A 107 -0.73 11.48 5.56
CA VAL A 107 0.18 12.63 5.79
C VAL A 107 0.42 13.43 4.50
N ARG A 108 0.43 12.77 3.35
CA ARG A 108 0.62 13.41 2.04
C ARG A 108 -0.68 13.73 1.29
N PHE A 109 -1.84 13.37 1.85
CA PHE A 109 -3.12 13.45 1.15
C PHE A 109 -3.50 14.89 0.79
N MET A 110 -3.18 15.86 1.65
CA MET A 110 -3.42 17.28 1.37
C MET A 110 -2.63 17.72 0.13
N GLU A 111 -1.32 17.45 0.09
CA GLU A 111 -0.44 17.90 -1.00
C GLU A 111 -0.67 17.15 -2.31
N ASP A 112 -0.83 15.84 -2.22
CA ASP A 112 -0.87 14.97 -3.39
C ASP A 112 -2.27 14.79 -3.98
N VAL A 113 -3.33 15.19 -3.24
CA VAL A 113 -4.72 15.05 -3.68
C VAL A 113 -5.45 16.38 -3.59
N ILE A 114 -5.67 16.90 -2.38
CA ILE A 114 -6.60 18.02 -2.15
C ILE A 114 -6.15 19.27 -2.89
N ASN A 115 -4.88 19.63 -2.76
CA ASN A 115 -4.32 20.83 -3.37
C ASN A 115 -4.26 20.75 -4.92
N LEU A 116 -4.39 19.56 -5.49
CA LEU A 116 -4.47 19.35 -6.95
C LEU A 116 -5.89 19.56 -7.50
N LYS A 117 -6.88 19.75 -6.63
CA LYS A 117 -8.30 20.01 -6.96
C LYS A 117 -8.85 19.03 -8.01
N PRO A 118 -8.75 17.71 -7.81
CA PRO A 118 -9.28 16.74 -8.75
C PRO A 118 -10.81 16.65 -8.68
N ALA A 119 -11.44 16.19 -9.76
CA ALA A 119 -12.85 15.84 -9.77
C ALA A 119 -13.11 14.55 -8.94
N ALA A 120 -12.15 13.63 -8.95
CA ALA A 120 -12.21 12.40 -8.15
C ALA A 120 -10.82 11.96 -7.67
N VAL A 121 -10.80 11.21 -6.57
CA VAL A 121 -9.63 10.46 -6.10
C VAL A 121 -9.95 8.97 -6.07
N MET A 122 -9.09 8.16 -6.65
CA MET A 122 -9.04 6.73 -6.49
C MET A 122 -8.08 6.42 -5.35
N ILE A 123 -8.53 5.66 -4.34
CA ILE A 123 -7.73 5.22 -3.19
C ILE A 123 -7.57 3.70 -3.29
N PHE A 124 -6.35 3.28 -3.60
CA PHE A 124 -5.99 1.86 -3.71
C PHE A 124 -4.83 1.55 -2.77
N ALA A 125 -5.15 0.98 -1.62
CA ALA A 125 -4.24 0.78 -0.50
C ALA A 125 -4.66 -0.39 0.38
N GLY A 126 -3.85 -0.73 1.39
CA GLY A 126 -4.18 -1.72 2.41
C GLY A 126 -3.30 -2.98 2.35
N THR A 127 -2.76 -3.34 1.19
CA THR A 127 -1.90 -4.54 1.07
C THR A 127 -0.63 -4.44 1.92
N ASN A 128 -0.06 -3.24 2.03
CA ASN A 128 1.15 -2.98 2.83
C ASN A 128 0.85 -2.84 4.32
N ASP A 129 -0.35 -2.38 4.67
CA ASP A 129 -0.85 -2.36 6.05
C ASP A 129 -1.01 -3.80 6.58
N ILE A 130 -1.64 -4.68 5.79
CA ILE A 130 -1.78 -6.11 6.09
C ILE A 130 -0.39 -6.77 6.22
N ALA A 131 0.55 -6.42 5.35
CA ALA A 131 1.94 -6.90 5.39
C ALA A 131 2.77 -6.28 6.53
N ARG A 132 2.24 -5.31 7.26
CA ARG A 132 2.90 -4.62 8.38
C ARG A 132 4.19 -3.89 7.99
N ASN A 133 4.25 -3.32 6.79
CA ASN A 133 5.46 -2.67 6.27
C ASN A 133 5.99 -1.55 7.19
N ASN A 134 5.10 -0.83 7.88
CA ASN A 134 5.45 0.23 8.84
C ASN A 134 5.09 -0.17 10.28
N GLY A 135 5.24 -1.45 10.60
CA GLY A 135 4.90 -1.98 11.91
C GLY A 135 3.44 -2.48 12.00
N PRO A 136 3.06 -3.05 13.15
CA PRO A 136 1.75 -3.65 13.32
C PRO A 136 0.65 -2.59 13.39
N GLN A 137 -0.44 -2.83 12.65
CA GLN A 137 -1.67 -2.04 12.70
C GLN A 137 -2.86 -2.96 12.91
N THR A 138 -3.86 -2.49 13.62
CA THR A 138 -5.14 -3.18 13.71
C THR A 138 -6.00 -2.88 12.48
N MET A 139 -6.93 -3.78 12.17
CA MET A 139 -7.92 -3.54 11.11
C MET A 139 -8.67 -2.21 11.31
N ALA A 140 -9.05 -1.89 12.55
CA ALA A 140 -9.74 -0.64 12.87
C ALA A 140 -8.89 0.61 12.59
N GLN A 141 -7.58 0.56 12.82
CA GLN A 141 -6.67 1.67 12.49
C GLN A 141 -6.59 1.91 10.99
N VAL A 142 -6.44 0.83 10.21
CA VAL A 142 -6.42 0.92 8.74
C VAL A 142 -7.77 1.45 8.21
N GLN A 143 -8.88 0.97 8.75
CA GLN A 143 -10.21 1.48 8.42
C GLN A 143 -10.35 2.98 8.75
N GLY A 144 -9.86 3.42 9.91
CA GLY A 144 -9.82 4.84 10.29
C GLY A 144 -9.02 5.70 9.31
N ASN A 145 -7.92 5.17 8.77
CA ASN A 145 -7.12 5.85 7.76
C ASN A 145 -7.90 6.06 6.45
N PHE A 146 -8.65 5.05 6.00
CA PHE A 146 -9.56 5.19 4.84
C PHE A 146 -10.68 6.18 5.12
N GLN A 147 -11.24 6.18 6.34
CA GLN A 147 -12.26 7.15 6.75
C GLN A 147 -11.72 8.57 6.66
N MET A 148 -10.57 8.86 7.26
CA MET A 148 -9.96 10.19 7.21
C MET A 148 -9.72 10.68 5.79
N MET A 149 -9.16 9.85 4.90
CA MET A 149 -8.94 10.23 3.51
C MET A 149 -10.25 10.47 2.76
N THR A 150 -11.26 9.63 3.00
CA THR A 150 -12.59 9.75 2.37
C THR A 150 -13.31 11.02 2.82
N GLU A 151 -13.38 11.25 4.12
CA GLU A 151 -14.05 12.42 4.70
C GLU A 151 -13.38 13.73 4.26
N LEU A 152 -12.04 13.75 4.27
CA LEU A 152 -11.28 14.92 3.81
C LEU A 152 -11.52 15.21 2.32
N ALA A 153 -11.53 14.19 1.47
CA ALA A 153 -11.83 14.36 0.04
C ALA A 153 -13.26 14.89 -0.17
N GLN A 154 -14.23 14.30 0.51
CA GLN A 154 -15.65 14.70 0.41
C GLN A 154 -15.89 16.13 0.93
N LEU A 155 -15.21 16.53 2.02
CA LEU A 155 -15.25 17.90 2.53
C LEU A 155 -14.82 18.93 1.47
N HIS A 156 -13.90 18.55 0.61
CA HIS A 156 -13.43 19.37 -0.51
C HIS A 156 -14.20 19.15 -1.82
N GLY A 157 -15.33 18.45 -1.79
CA GLY A 157 -16.19 18.22 -2.96
C GLY A 157 -15.61 17.20 -3.96
N ILE A 158 -14.55 16.48 -3.59
CA ILE A 158 -13.88 15.48 -4.43
C ILE A 158 -14.65 14.16 -4.34
N LYS A 159 -14.98 13.56 -5.47
CA LYS A 159 -15.59 12.24 -5.52
C LYS A 159 -14.57 11.17 -5.12
N VAL A 160 -15.01 10.18 -4.35
CA VAL A 160 -14.11 9.13 -3.84
C VAL A 160 -14.42 7.79 -4.49
N ILE A 161 -13.36 7.11 -4.93
CA ILE A 161 -13.41 5.75 -5.46
C ILE A 161 -12.55 4.89 -4.53
N LEU A 162 -13.17 3.96 -3.80
CA LEU A 162 -12.50 3.02 -2.92
C LEU A 162 -12.28 1.71 -3.66
N CYS A 163 -11.02 1.32 -3.83
CA CYS A 163 -10.67 0.11 -4.55
C CYS A 163 -10.46 -1.05 -3.58
N ALA A 164 -10.99 -2.21 -3.96
CA ALA A 164 -10.70 -3.46 -3.27
C ALA A 164 -9.19 -3.75 -3.31
N VAL A 165 -8.64 -4.20 -2.19
CA VAL A 165 -7.30 -4.78 -2.14
C VAL A 165 -7.27 -6.02 -3.01
N THR A 166 -6.33 -6.11 -3.95
CA THR A 166 -6.17 -7.29 -4.81
C THR A 166 -5.78 -8.52 -3.99
N PRO A 167 -6.16 -9.72 -4.44
CA PRO A 167 -5.62 -10.94 -3.85
C PRO A 167 -4.10 -11.00 -4.08
N VAL A 168 -3.42 -11.86 -3.32
CA VAL A 168 -2.04 -12.24 -3.55
C VAL A 168 -1.95 -13.72 -3.87
N SER A 169 -0.84 -14.21 -4.39
CA SER A 169 -0.66 -15.62 -4.69
C SER A 169 0.73 -16.13 -4.30
N ASP A 170 0.83 -17.45 -4.17
CA ASP A 170 2.09 -18.17 -3.95
C ASP A 170 2.61 -18.80 -5.25
N TYR A 171 2.13 -18.36 -6.41
CA TYR A 171 2.63 -18.81 -7.72
C TYR A 171 4.00 -18.22 -8.05
N GLY A 172 4.40 -17.13 -7.40
CA GLY A 172 5.68 -16.48 -7.57
C GLY A 172 6.81 -17.16 -6.76
N PRO A 173 8.03 -16.61 -6.83
CA PRO A 173 9.20 -17.20 -6.17
C PRO A 173 9.16 -17.16 -4.63
N ARG A 174 8.27 -16.41 -4.06
CA ARG A 174 8.07 -16.29 -2.60
C ARG A 174 6.58 -16.35 -2.28
N PRO A 175 6.19 -17.06 -1.20
CA PRO A 175 4.80 -17.08 -0.76
C PRO A 175 4.39 -15.70 -0.25
N MET A 176 3.37 -15.10 -0.87
CA MET A 176 2.82 -13.81 -0.48
C MET A 176 1.69 -13.95 0.54
N THR A 177 0.99 -15.09 0.55
CA THR A 177 -0.15 -15.33 1.44
C THR A 177 0.24 -15.39 2.92
N THR A 178 1.50 -15.75 3.24
CA THR A 178 2.02 -15.75 4.62
C THR A 178 2.04 -14.34 5.21
N GLY A 179 2.49 -13.35 4.44
CA GLY A 179 2.55 -11.95 4.87
C GLY A 179 1.25 -11.16 4.64
N ARG A 180 0.36 -11.70 3.81
CA ARG A 180 -0.93 -11.09 3.43
C ARG A 180 -2.02 -12.16 3.43
N PRO A 181 -2.51 -12.58 4.62
CA PRO A 181 -3.50 -13.63 4.73
C PRO A 181 -4.74 -13.31 3.89
N PRO A 182 -5.22 -14.22 3.01
CA PRO A 182 -6.41 -13.99 2.19
C PRO A 182 -7.64 -13.61 3.01
N ALA A 183 -7.78 -14.15 4.21
CA ALA A 183 -8.89 -13.82 5.12
C ALA A 183 -8.90 -12.34 5.54
N ASP A 184 -7.73 -11.73 5.76
CA ASP A 184 -7.61 -10.32 6.11
C ASP A 184 -7.92 -9.43 4.91
N ILE A 185 -7.51 -9.83 3.70
CA ILE A 185 -7.84 -9.14 2.45
C ILE A 185 -9.36 -9.16 2.25
N LEU A 186 -10.01 -10.31 2.37
CA LEU A 186 -11.45 -10.45 2.22
C LEU A 186 -12.22 -9.62 3.26
N LYS A 187 -11.75 -9.62 4.52
CA LYS A 187 -12.35 -8.83 5.59
C LYS A 187 -12.23 -7.32 5.31
N MET A 188 -11.08 -6.87 4.82
CA MET A 188 -10.89 -5.46 4.42
C MET A 188 -11.80 -5.10 3.26
N ASN A 189 -11.89 -5.95 2.23
CA ASN A 189 -12.70 -5.69 1.05
C ASN A 189 -14.21 -5.66 1.36
N ALA A 190 -14.68 -6.54 2.24
CA ALA A 190 -16.07 -6.49 2.71
C ALA A 190 -16.35 -5.14 3.40
N TRP A 191 -15.47 -4.70 4.29
CA TRP A 191 -15.62 -3.41 4.94
C TRP A 191 -15.55 -2.24 3.95
N LEU A 192 -14.60 -2.22 3.00
CA LEU A 192 -14.47 -1.18 1.99
C LEU A 192 -15.75 -1.04 1.15
N LYS A 193 -16.34 -2.16 0.76
CA LYS A 193 -17.59 -2.20 -0.01
C LYS A 193 -18.76 -1.59 0.79
N ASP A 194 -18.91 -2.00 2.04
CA ASP A 194 -19.96 -1.48 2.94
C ASP A 194 -19.74 0.00 3.24
N TYR A 195 -18.50 0.41 3.48
CA TYR A 195 -18.15 1.79 3.77
C TYR A 195 -18.37 2.69 2.55
N ALA A 196 -18.03 2.24 1.36
CA ALA A 196 -18.32 2.96 0.12
C ALA A 196 -19.82 3.20 -0.05
N ALA A 197 -20.65 2.19 0.21
CA ALA A 197 -22.12 2.33 0.14
C ALA A 197 -22.65 3.35 1.17
N LYS A 198 -22.15 3.31 2.40
CA LYS A 198 -22.57 4.23 3.49
C LYS A 198 -22.19 5.68 3.22
N THR A 199 -21.03 5.92 2.62
CA THR A 199 -20.49 7.27 2.38
C THR A 199 -20.79 7.81 0.98
N LYS A 200 -21.53 7.07 0.15
CA LYS A 200 -21.79 7.38 -1.26
C LYS A 200 -20.51 7.48 -2.08
N ALA A 201 -19.42 6.86 -1.65
CA ALA A 201 -18.24 6.64 -2.46
C ALA A 201 -18.50 5.53 -3.49
N THR A 202 -17.73 5.53 -4.57
CA THR A 202 -17.83 4.47 -5.56
C THR A 202 -16.89 3.33 -5.17
N TYR A 203 -17.42 2.10 -5.07
CA TYR A 203 -16.58 0.91 -4.89
C TYR A 203 -16.05 0.43 -6.23
N CYS A 204 -14.75 0.12 -6.31
CA CYS A 204 -14.06 -0.42 -7.47
C CYS A 204 -13.53 -1.81 -7.14
N ASP A 205 -14.07 -2.85 -7.77
CA ASP A 205 -13.78 -4.24 -7.44
C ASP A 205 -12.56 -4.78 -8.21
N PHE A 206 -11.37 -4.33 -7.82
CA PHE A 206 -10.15 -4.92 -8.38
C PHE A 206 -9.94 -6.37 -7.96
N PHE A 207 -10.41 -6.76 -6.77
CA PHE A 207 -10.29 -8.15 -6.32
C PHE A 207 -11.00 -9.09 -7.30
N GLY A 208 -12.26 -8.81 -7.61
CA GLY A 208 -13.06 -9.62 -8.52
C GLY A 208 -12.49 -9.68 -9.94
N ALA A 209 -11.76 -8.62 -10.36
CA ALA A 209 -11.17 -8.56 -11.71
C ALA A 209 -9.97 -9.51 -11.90
N VAL A 210 -9.27 -9.87 -10.81
CA VAL A 210 -7.96 -10.55 -10.89
C VAL A 210 -7.86 -11.82 -10.03
N VAL A 211 -8.93 -12.21 -9.35
CA VAL A 211 -8.97 -13.41 -8.50
C VAL A 211 -9.18 -14.67 -9.33
N ASP A 212 -8.47 -15.74 -8.95
CA ASP A 212 -8.69 -17.08 -9.50
C ASP A 212 -9.68 -17.91 -8.64
N GLU A 213 -9.92 -19.15 -9.05
CA GLU A 213 -10.84 -20.10 -8.38
C GLU A 213 -10.38 -20.49 -6.96
N LYS A 214 -9.09 -20.30 -6.63
CA LYS A 214 -8.53 -20.55 -5.29
C LYS A 214 -8.65 -19.32 -4.38
N GLY A 215 -9.14 -18.20 -4.89
CA GLY A 215 -9.16 -16.92 -4.17
C GLY A 215 -7.81 -16.21 -4.18
N TRP A 216 -6.90 -16.58 -5.08
CA TRP A 216 -5.57 -16.01 -5.23
C TRP A 216 -5.48 -15.09 -6.44
N LEU A 217 -4.41 -14.29 -6.48
CA LEU A 217 -4.08 -13.51 -7.67
C LEU A 217 -3.81 -14.47 -8.83
N ASN A 218 -4.54 -14.28 -9.92
CA ASN A 218 -4.53 -15.16 -11.08
C ASN A 218 -3.11 -15.45 -11.58
N ASP A 219 -2.84 -16.67 -11.97
CA ASP A 219 -1.54 -17.05 -12.50
C ASP A 219 -1.25 -16.33 -13.82
N GLY A 220 0.01 -15.98 -14.05
CA GLY A 220 0.47 -15.31 -15.28
C GLY A 220 0.18 -13.80 -15.37
N ILE A 221 -0.55 -13.19 -14.41
CA ILE A 221 -0.78 -11.73 -14.35
C ILE A 221 0.12 -11.01 -13.34
N SER A 222 0.99 -11.75 -12.68
CA SER A 222 2.01 -11.23 -11.76
C SER A 222 3.27 -12.08 -11.86
N ARG A 223 4.45 -11.50 -11.62
CA ARG A 223 5.71 -12.25 -11.55
C ARG A 223 6.10 -12.66 -10.14
N ASP A 224 5.58 -11.95 -9.14
CA ASP A 224 5.95 -12.14 -7.73
C ASP A 224 4.76 -12.48 -6.84
N GLY A 225 3.56 -12.65 -7.42
CA GLY A 225 2.35 -12.97 -6.68
C GLY A 225 1.68 -11.77 -5.99
N LEU A 226 2.15 -10.54 -6.25
CA LEU A 226 1.63 -9.31 -5.66
C LEU A 226 1.41 -8.20 -6.72
N HIS A 227 2.47 -7.87 -7.48
CA HIS A 227 2.47 -6.75 -8.41
C HIS A 227 1.95 -7.18 -9.78
N PRO A 228 0.86 -6.57 -10.28
CA PRO A 228 0.36 -6.85 -11.61
C PRO A 228 1.41 -6.56 -12.68
N ASN A 229 1.51 -7.44 -13.68
CA ASN A 229 2.18 -7.14 -14.94
C ASN A 229 1.21 -6.44 -15.90
N ASP A 230 1.61 -6.20 -17.16
CA ASP A 230 0.76 -5.51 -18.14
C ASP A 230 -0.61 -6.19 -18.32
N LYS A 231 -0.67 -7.54 -18.31
CA LYS A 231 -1.95 -8.28 -18.38
C LYS A 231 -2.82 -8.03 -17.14
N GLY A 232 -2.22 -7.95 -15.96
CA GLY A 232 -2.95 -7.61 -14.72
C GLY A 232 -3.56 -6.22 -14.79
N TYR A 233 -2.80 -5.21 -15.23
CA TYR A 233 -3.34 -3.86 -15.43
C TYR A 233 -4.39 -3.79 -16.55
N GLU A 234 -4.28 -4.60 -17.63
CA GLU A 234 -5.31 -4.72 -18.66
C GLU A 234 -6.64 -5.19 -18.11
N LEU A 235 -6.65 -6.10 -17.13
CA LEU A 235 -7.86 -6.56 -16.45
C LEU A 235 -8.42 -5.50 -15.49
N MET A 236 -7.57 -4.74 -14.81
CA MET A 236 -7.98 -3.74 -13.83
C MET A 236 -8.47 -2.42 -14.47
N ALA A 237 -7.90 -2.02 -15.59
CA ALA A 237 -8.17 -0.73 -16.23
C ALA A 237 -9.65 -0.53 -16.61
N PRO A 238 -10.38 -1.48 -17.25
CA PRO A 238 -11.81 -1.30 -17.58
C PRO A 238 -12.68 -1.19 -16.32
N VAL A 239 -12.35 -1.93 -15.26
CA VAL A 239 -13.08 -1.88 -13.97
C VAL A 239 -12.94 -0.49 -13.34
N LEU A 240 -11.74 0.07 -13.36
CA LEU A 240 -11.51 1.43 -12.89
C LEU A 240 -12.18 2.48 -13.76
N SER A 241 -12.13 2.34 -15.09
CA SER A 241 -12.81 3.25 -16.01
C SER A 241 -14.32 3.32 -15.74
N ALA A 242 -14.96 2.17 -15.51
CA ALA A 242 -16.37 2.11 -15.13
C ALA A 242 -16.63 2.77 -13.77
N ALA A 243 -15.74 2.56 -12.78
CA ALA A 243 -15.86 3.19 -11.48
C ALA A 243 -15.68 4.72 -11.56
N ILE A 244 -14.74 5.22 -12.35
CA ILE A 244 -14.53 6.66 -12.58
C ILE A 244 -15.76 7.27 -13.27
N SER A 245 -16.27 6.66 -14.35
CA SER A 245 -17.49 7.12 -15.02
C SER A 245 -18.66 7.21 -14.06
N LYS A 246 -18.89 6.17 -13.25
CA LYS A 246 -19.93 6.19 -12.23
C LYS A 246 -19.73 7.30 -11.19
N ALA A 247 -18.51 7.51 -10.71
CA ALA A 247 -18.20 8.53 -9.72
C ALA A 247 -18.44 9.96 -10.24
N LEU A 248 -18.14 10.19 -11.52
CA LEU A 248 -18.28 11.49 -12.18
C LEU A 248 -19.68 11.73 -12.77
N GLY A 249 -20.55 10.71 -12.80
CA GLY A 249 -21.90 10.83 -13.33
C GLY A 249 -21.96 10.80 -14.87
N ASN A 250 -21.02 10.13 -15.51
CA ASN A 250 -20.90 9.97 -16.97
C ASN A 250 -21.37 8.60 -17.41
#